data_a93d829ef133e17f923ae4d838730b32
#
_entry.id   a93d829ef133e17f923ae4d838730b32
#
_cell.length_a   1.000
_cell.length_b   1.000
_cell.length_c   1.000
_cell.angle_alpha   90.00
_cell.angle_beta   90.00
_cell.angle_gamma   90.00
#
_symmetry.space_group_name_H-M   'P 1'
#
loop_
_entity.id
_entity.type
_entity.pdbx_description
1 polymer ?
#
loop_
_entity_poly.entity_id
_entity_poly.type
_entity_poly.pdbx_seq_one_letter_code
_entity_poly.pdbx_strand_id
1 'polypeptide(L)'
;MHICIDVRGAKLYAGTGIGTYTMRLMQNIQSIDKENFYTFFWPNGGYEHFANRENTKVILFGERNKKFWDECYLPKRLKRLRPDVFHLPQNGLGLPFHKYSKYVVTVHDLIPYTMPETCGKSYLDKFTTEMPFILDKSDLIITVSQYSKDDIIKYFDVPEEKIKVIYLAADSMFKHMDKDVAWDLLKHKYSYSTDYILYIGGFSPRKNVDGLLKAYKAIYKELPGRYDLMILGSSKDNHYEMKKKVKALGIEERVVFTGYIPYEHLPLFYNCASLFVYPSFYEGFGLPPLEAMTCGTPVITSNVTSIPEIVDGGAILVDPNNLDQLAQSMYDVLIDTKLSQELSLKGMKRAYQFSWKKTALETIEVYKEVMSM
;
A
#
# COMPACT_ATOMS: atom_id res chain seq x y z
N MET A 1 24.84 14.30 6.68
CA MET A 1 25.08 12.86 6.53
C MET A 1 25.05 12.48 5.06
N HIS A 2 25.75 11.41 4.68
CA HIS A 2 25.61 10.76 3.38
C HIS A 2 24.74 9.52 3.52
N ILE A 3 23.55 9.53 2.90
CA ILE A 3 22.56 8.48 3.00
C ILE A 3 22.42 7.79 1.64
N CYS A 4 22.68 6.48 1.60
CA CYS A 4 22.41 5.67 0.43
C CYS A 4 21.06 4.96 0.57
N ILE A 5 20.22 5.00 -0.46
CA ILE A 5 18.91 4.35 -0.46
C ILE A 5 18.76 3.47 -1.69
N ASP A 6 18.35 2.23 -1.46
CA ASP A 6 18.01 1.32 -2.55
C ASP A 6 16.56 1.55 -3.00
N VAL A 7 16.41 2.32 -4.05
CA VAL A 7 15.09 2.73 -4.55
C VAL A 7 14.53 1.82 -5.65
N ARG A 8 15.10 0.62 -5.84
CA ARG A 8 14.59 -0.36 -6.82
C ARG A 8 13.11 -0.67 -6.63
N GLY A 9 12.65 -0.65 -5.38
CA GLY A 9 11.27 -0.93 -5.03
C GLY A 9 10.27 -0.08 -5.79
N ALA A 10 10.59 1.18 -6.05
CA ALA A 10 9.74 2.10 -6.79
C ALA A 10 9.39 1.61 -8.21
N LYS A 11 10.32 0.92 -8.87
CA LYS A 11 10.13 0.39 -10.23
C LYS A 11 9.73 -1.08 -10.23
N LEU A 12 10.42 -1.91 -9.45
CA LEU A 12 10.19 -3.37 -9.43
C LEU A 12 8.82 -3.74 -8.85
N TYR A 13 8.31 -2.93 -7.94
CA TYR A 13 7.01 -3.09 -7.29
C TYR A 13 6.03 -1.98 -7.69
N ALA A 14 6.19 -1.37 -8.89
CA ALA A 14 5.27 -0.37 -9.40
C ALA A 14 3.83 -0.92 -9.41
N GLY A 15 2.87 -0.10 -8.94
CA GLY A 15 1.47 -0.50 -8.78
C GLY A 15 1.17 -1.29 -7.50
N THR A 16 2.14 -1.43 -6.58
CA THR A 16 1.93 -1.99 -5.23
C THR A 16 2.19 -0.95 -4.14
N GLY A 17 1.77 -1.24 -2.91
CA GLY A 17 2.04 -0.37 -1.75
C GLY A 17 3.53 -0.11 -1.53
N ILE A 18 4.40 -1.13 -1.70
CA ILE A 18 5.86 -1.00 -1.57
C ILE A 18 6.43 -0.04 -2.63
N GLY A 19 5.96 -0.16 -3.87
CA GLY A 19 6.38 0.72 -4.96
C GLY A 19 5.96 2.17 -4.70
N THR A 20 4.71 2.39 -4.29
CA THR A 20 4.16 3.70 -3.91
C THR A 20 4.95 4.29 -2.74
N TYR A 21 5.17 3.52 -1.66
CA TYR A 21 5.98 3.94 -0.51
C TYR A 21 7.36 4.43 -0.94
N THR A 22 8.10 3.59 -1.67
CA THR A 22 9.47 3.91 -2.07
C THR A 22 9.51 5.18 -2.90
N MET A 23 8.61 5.32 -3.89
CA MET A 23 8.55 6.50 -4.75
C MET A 23 8.21 7.77 -3.96
N ARG A 24 7.14 7.73 -3.14
CA ARG A 24 6.65 8.91 -2.42
C ARG A 24 7.60 9.34 -1.31
N LEU A 25 8.20 8.39 -0.59
CA LEU A 25 9.22 8.69 0.40
C LEU A 25 10.39 9.45 -0.24
N MET A 26 10.94 8.95 -1.36
CA MET A 26 12.07 9.61 -2.05
C MET A 26 11.73 11.00 -2.53
N GLN A 27 10.58 11.18 -3.17
CA GLN A 27 10.13 12.49 -3.65
C GLN A 27 10.00 13.51 -2.51
N ASN A 28 9.44 13.08 -1.38
CA ASN A 28 9.25 13.96 -0.22
C ASN A 28 10.57 14.24 0.50
N ILE A 29 11.43 13.26 0.73
CA ILE A 29 12.78 13.48 1.28
C ILE A 29 13.54 14.53 0.45
N GLN A 30 13.60 14.36 -0.86
CA GLN A 30 14.27 15.32 -1.73
C GLN A 30 13.65 16.72 -1.69
N SER A 31 12.33 16.81 -1.48
CA SER A 31 11.62 18.09 -1.40
C SER A 31 11.97 18.88 -0.14
N ILE A 32 12.09 18.18 1.01
CA ILE A 32 12.17 18.82 2.33
C ILE A 32 13.59 18.88 2.90
N ASP A 33 14.43 17.87 2.62
CA ASP A 33 15.79 17.80 3.18
C ASP A 33 16.81 18.44 2.26
N LYS A 34 17.50 19.46 2.77
CA LYS A 34 18.58 20.19 2.09
C LYS A 34 19.94 20.04 2.79
N GLU A 35 19.95 19.38 3.95
CA GLU A 35 21.13 19.25 4.78
C GLU A 35 21.93 17.98 4.50
N ASN A 36 21.22 16.91 4.16
CA ASN A 36 21.85 15.61 3.90
C ASN A 36 22.11 15.40 2.41
N PHE A 37 23.15 14.60 2.12
CA PHE A 37 23.46 14.16 0.75
C PHE A 37 22.92 12.75 0.53
N TYR A 38 22.22 12.54 -0.60
CA TYR A 38 21.57 11.28 -0.94
C TYR A 38 22.20 10.60 -2.15
N THR A 39 22.41 9.30 -2.07
CA THR A 39 22.72 8.45 -3.22
C THR A 39 21.60 7.43 -3.43
N PHE A 40 20.88 7.52 -4.55
CA PHE A 40 19.83 6.59 -4.91
C PHE A 40 20.37 5.53 -5.87
N PHE A 41 20.15 4.25 -5.53
CA PHE A 41 20.41 3.15 -6.44
C PHE A 41 19.15 2.87 -7.24
N TRP A 42 19.17 3.18 -8.54
CA TRP A 42 18.01 3.14 -9.42
C TRP A 42 18.20 2.16 -10.57
N PRO A 43 17.18 1.31 -10.91
CA PRO A 43 17.21 0.53 -12.14
C PRO A 43 17.08 1.43 -13.36
N ASN A 44 17.71 1.04 -14.49
CA ASN A 44 17.78 1.86 -15.70
C ASN A 44 16.44 2.47 -16.14
N GLY A 45 16.47 3.75 -16.50
CA GLY A 45 15.35 4.54 -17.07
C GLY A 45 14.40 5.14 -16.04
N GLY A 46 13.77 6.26 -16.36
CA GLY A 46 12.71 6.89 -15.55
C GLY A 46 13.19 7.57 -14.26
N TYR A 47 14.44 7.96 -14.17
CA TYR A 47 15.03 8.58 -12.96
C TYR A 47 15.17 10.11 -13.05
N GLU A 48 14.78 10.70 -14.14
CA GLU A 48 15.01 12.12 -14.47
C GLU A 48 14.40 13.06 -13.41
N HIS A 49 13.33 12.61 -12.75
CA HIS A 49 12.70 13.36 -11.64
C HIS A 49 13.60 13.53 -10.41
N PHE A 50 14.63 12.68 -10.27
CA PHE A 50 15.57 12.70 -9.15
C PHE A 50 16.94 13.29 -9.52
N ALA A 51 17.29 13.36 -10.81
CA ALA A 51 18.65 13.65 -11.28
C ALA A 51 19.11 15.11 -11.08
N ASN A 52 18.18 16.04 -10.90
CA ASN A 52 18.46 17.49 -10.94
C ASN A 52 18.46 18.16 -9.56
N ARG A 53 18.93 17.48 -8.52
CA ARG A 53 19.04 18.07 -7.17
C ARG A 53 20.50 18.12 -6.73
N GLU A 54 20.95 19.26 -6.22
CA GLU A 54 22.35 19.48 -5.79
C GLU A 54 22.81 18.46 -4.74
N ASN A 55 21.90 18.01 -3.87
CA ASN A 55 22.16 17.06 -2.81
C ASN A 55 21.80 15.60 -3.13
N THR A 56 21.54 15.27 -4.40
CA THR A 56 21.15 13.92 -4.78
C THR A 56 21.96 13.40 -5.97
N LYS A 57 22.55 12.22 -5.81
CA LYS A 57 23.20 11.45 -6.85
C LYS A 57 22.41 10.17 -7.15
N VAL A 58 22.17 9.91 -8.43
CA VAL A 58 21.57 8.65 -8.89
C VAL A 58 22.64 7.73 -9.45
N ILE A 59 22.70 6.49 -8.98
CA ILE A 59 23.56 5.44 -9.52
C ILE A 59 22.67 4.43 -10.22
N LEU A 60 22.84 4.33 -11.55
CA LEU A 60 22.08 3.40 -12.38
C LEU A 60 22.72 2.02 -12.38
N PHE A 61 21.88 1.00 -12.47
CA PHE A 61 22.32 -0.37 -12.67
C PHE A 61 21.42 -1.14 -13.65
N GLY A 62 21.96 -2.20 -14.27
CA GLY A 62 21.19 -3.05 -15.20
C GLY A 62 20.35 -4.10 -14.47
N GLU A 63 19.13 -4.30 -14.92
CA GLU A 63 18.12 -5.17 -14.28
C GLU A 63 18.38 -6.68 -14.47
N ARG A 64 19.28 -7.07 -15.37
CA ARG A 64 19.39 -8.44 -15.88
C ARG A 64 19.87 -9.50 -14.86
N ASN A 65 20.47 -9.09 -13.74
CA ASN A 65 21.00 -10.04 -12.76
C ASN A 65 20.86 -9.53 -11.33
N LYS A 66 19.69 -9.75 -10.74
CA LYS A 66 19.36 -9.33 -9.37
C LYS A 66 20.32 -9.91 -8.33
N LYS A 67 20.72 -11.18 -8.47
CA LYS A 67 21.67 -11.85 -7.56
C LYS A 67 23.05 -11.19 -7.61
N PHE A 68 23.54 -10.89 -8.81
CA PHE A 68 24.81 -10.18 -8.98
C PHE A 68 24.77 -8.77 -8.36
N TRP A 69 23.63 -8.09 -8.47
CA TRP A 69 23.43 -6.78 -7.83
C TRP A 69 23.55 -6.93 -6.30
N ASP A 70 22.74 -7.79 -5.69
CA ASP A 70 22.66 -7.93 -4.25
C ASP A 70 23.98 -8.44 -3.64
N GLU A 71 24.64 -9.43 -4.25
CA GLU A 71 25.82 -10.10 -3.70
C GLU A 71 27.17 -9.47 -4.08
N CYS A 72 27.25 -8.78 -5.22
CA CYS A 72 28.53 -8.28 -5.73
C CYS A 72 28.56 -6.77 -5.93
N TYR A 73 27.60 -6.20 -6.68
CA TYR A 73 27.69 -4.82 -7.11
C TYR A 73 27.37 -3.84 -5.98
N LEU A 74 26.26 -4.03 -5.28
CA LEU A 74 25.84 -3.18 -4.16
C LEU A 74 26.87 -3.17 -3.03
N PRO A 75 27.40 -4.33 -2.55
CA PRO A 75 28.47 -4.35 -1.54
C PRO A 75 29.71 -3.57 -1.95
N LYS A 76 30.18 -3.73 -3.20
CA LYS A 76 31.34 -2.98 -3.72
C LYS A 76 31.08 -1.46 -3.77
N ARG A 77 29.85 -1.05 -4.10
CA ARG A 77 29.48 0.36 -4.14
C ARG A 77 29.43 0.96 -2.74
N LEU A 78 28.80 0.29 -1.77
CA LEU A 78 28.73 0.73 -0.39
C LEU A 78 30.15 0.81 0.24
N LYS A 79 31.00 -0.18 0.01
CA LYS A 79 32.40 -0.15 0.45
C LYS A 79 33.16 1.07 -0.08
N ARG A 80 32.90 1.48 -1.34
CA ARG A 80 33.56 2.65 -1.98
C ARG A 80 32.96 3.97 -1.53
N LEU A 81 31.62 4.04 -1.39
CA LEU A 81 30.91 5.26 -1.04
C LEU A 81 31.03 5.60 0.44
N ARG A 82 31.15 4.57 1.31
CA ARG A 82 31.18 4.70 2.77
C ARG A 82 30.09 5.64 3.28
N PRO A 83 28.80 5.37 2.98
CA PRO A 83 27.74 6.22 3.49
C PRO A 83 27.64 6.12 5.01
N ASP A 84 27.09 7.14 5.63
CA ASP A 84 26.75 7.10 7.06
C ASP A 84 25.59 6.12 7.29
N VAL A 85 24.56 6.17 6.44
CA VAL A 85 23.37 5.32 6.52
C VAL A 85 23.11 4.64 5.18
N PHE A 86 22.72 3.36 5.21
CA PHE A 86 22.15 2.64 4.09
C PHE A 86 20.74 2.18 4.42
N HIS A 87 19.75 2.59 3.62
CA HIS A 87 18.34 2.24 3.80
C HIS A 87 17.83 1.35 2.67
N LEU A 88 17.20 0.21 3.05
CA LEU A 88 16.45 -0.67 2.15
C LEU A 88 14.96 -0.59 2.45
N PRO A 89 14.18 0.13 1.63
CA PRO A 89 12.76 0.37 1.89
C PRO A 89 11.82 -0.77 1.44
N GLN A 90 12.32 -1.84 0.80
CA GLN A 90 11.53 -2.97 0.33
C GLN A 90 11.76 -4.24 1.16
N ASN A 91 11.27 -4.28 2.39
CA ASN A 91 11.41 -5.39 3.34
C ASN A 91 12.88 -5.81 3.64
N GLY A 92 13.84 -4.94 3.34
CA GLY A 92 15.26 -5.21 3.55
C GLY A 92 15.86 -6.32 2.67
N LEU A 93 15.09 -6.90 1.74
CA LEU A 93 15.51 -8.02 0.92
C LEU A 93 16.71 -7.67 0.02
N GLY A 94 17.80 -8.43 0.18
CA GLY A 94 19.06 -8.16 -0.48
C GLY A 94 20.02 -7.31 0.35
N LEU A 95 19.81 -7.21 1.69
CA LEU A 95 20.73 -6.55 2.60
C LEU A 95 22.12 -7.21 2.54
N PRO A 96 23.22 -6.42 2.35
CA PRO A 96 24.57 -6.99 2.27
C PRO A 96 24.98 -7.71 3.55
N PHE A 97 25.64 -8.87 3.39
CA PHE A 97 26.14 -9.65 4.52
C PHE A 97 27.15 -8.88 5.37
N HIS A 98 28.11 -8.20 4.70
CA HIS A 98 29.07 -7.33 5.39
C HIS A 98 28.48 -5.95 5.61
N LYS A 99 28.65 -5.43 6.81
CA LYS A 99 28.16 -4.10 7.21
C LYS A 99 29.15 -3.03 6.75
N TYR A 100 28.66 -2.05 5.99
CA TYR A 100 29.46 -0.95 5.43
C TYR A 100 29.09 0.42 5.99
N SER A 101 27.98 0.51 6.72
CA SER A 101 27.39 1.73 7.29
C SER A 101 26.41 1.35 8.39
N LYS A 102 25.73 2.30 8.99
CA LYS A 102 24.49 2.02 9.73
C LYS A 102 23.41 1.54 8.77
N TYR A 103 22.67 0.49 9.16
CA TYR A 103 21.61 -0.10 8.32
C TYR A 103 20.24 0.22 8.87
N VAL A 104 19.40 0.85 8.04
CA VAL A 104 17.98 1.04 8.27
C VAL A 104 17.21 0.22 7.23
N VAL A 105 16.20 -0.51 7.66
CA VAL A 105 15.31 -1.27 6.75
C VAL A 105 13.87 -0.87 7.00
N THR A 106 13.04 -0.87 5.96
CA THR A 106 11.59 -0.81 6.15
C THR A 106 10.99 -2.19 5.92
N VAL A 107 10.30 -2.72 6.94
CA VAL A 107 9.53 -3.96 6.89
C VAL A 107 8.05 -3.59 6.88
N HIS A 108 7.36 -3.84 5.75
CA HIS A 108 5.98 -3.42 5.57
C HIS A 108 4.98 -4.33 6.27
N ASP A 109 5.23 -5.62 6.23
CA ASP A 109 4.40 -6.65 6.83
C ASP A 109 5.16 -7.98 6.95
N LEU A 110 4.54 -8.93 7.63
CA LEU A 110 5.02 -10.31 7.74
C LEU A 110 4.04 -11.31 7.11
N ILE A 111 3.36 -10.93 6.03
CA ILE A 111 2.44 -11.82 5.29
C ILE A 111 3.07 -13.18 4.99
N PRO A 112 4.35 -13.29 4.56
CA PRO A 112 4.97 -14.59 4.33
C PRO A 112 5.05 -15.51 5.57
N TYR A 113 4.98 -14.96 6.78
CA TYR A 113 4.93 -15.74 8.03
C TYR A 113 3.50 -16.00 8.50
N THR A 114 2.58 -15.07 8.25
CA THR A 114 1.20 -15.13 8.77
C THR A 114 0.24 -15.83 7.82
N MET A 115 0.45 -15.65 6.50
CA MET A 115 -0.40 -16.21 5.42
C MET A 115 0.45 -16.73 4.25
N PRO A 116 1.38 -17.69 4.49
CA PRO A 116 2.35 -18.18 3.50
C PRO A 116 1.69 -18.72 2.23
N GLU A 117 0.50 -19.30 2.35
CA GLU A 117 -0.29 -19.86 1.22
C GLU A 117 -0.73 -18.78 0.22
N THR A 118 -0.71 -17.50 0.61
CA THR A 118 -1.07 -16.37 -0.27
C THR A 118 0.12 -15.80 -1.03
N CYS A 119 1.32 -16.32 -0.77
CA CYS A 119 2.58 -15.85 -1.35
C CYS A 119 3.07 -16.77 -2.46
N GLY A 120 3.69 -16.19 -3.49
CA GLY A 120 4.41 -16.99 -4.49
C GLY A 120 5.64 -17.68 -3.86
N LYS A 121 5.84 -18.97 -4.18
CA LYS A 121 6.87 -19.81 -3.56
C LYS A 121 8.26 -19.15 -3.51
N SER A 122 8.75 -18.62 -4.64
CA SER A 122 10.09 -18.01 -4.70
C SER A 122 10.23 -16.78 -3.79
N TYR A 123 9.17 -15.99 -3.64
CA TYR A 123 9.16 -14.85 -2.73
C TYR A 123 9.11 -15.32 -1.27
N LEU A 124 8.26 -16.30 -0.98
CA LEU A 124 8.14 -16.90 0.35
C LEU A 124 9.49 -17.45 0.83
N ASP A 125 10.12 -18.32 0.01
CA ASP A 125 11.41 -18.95 0.34
C ASP A 125 12.50 -17.88 0.60
N LYS A 126 12.57 -16.86 -0.26
CA LYS A 126 13.53 -15.77 -0.08
C LYS A 126 13.24 -14.96 1.19
N PHE A 127 12.00 -14.57 1.41
CA PHE A 127 11.60 -13.74 2.54
C PHE A 127 11.86 -14.45 3.88
N THR A 128 11.43 -15.71 3.98
CA THR A 128 11.60 -16.50 5.23
C THR A 128 13.06 -16.82 5.54
N THR A 129 13.89 -16.99 4.50
CA THR A 129 15.33 -17.24 4.66
C THR A 129 16.09 -15.97 5.06
N GLU A 130 15.78 -14.82 4.45
CA GLU A 130 16.55 -13.58 4.65
C GLU A 130 16.08 -12.76 5.87
N MET A 131 14.80 -12.81 6.24
CA MET A 131 14.22 -11.91 7.25
C MET A 131 14.89 -12.01 8.63
N PRO A 132 15.21 -13.18 9.20
CA PRO A 132 15.92 -13.23 10.48
C PRO A 132 17.26 -12.50 10.44
N PHE A 133 18.02 -12.69 9.35
CA PHE A 133 19.29 -12.00 9.13
C PHE A 133 19.11 -10.48 8.96
N ILE A 134 18.09 -10.05 8.20
CA ILE A 134 17.78 -8.64 7.97
C ILE A 134 17.51 -7.93 9.30
N LEU A 135 16.63 -8.51 10.12
CA LEU A 135 16.26 -7.95 11.41
C LEU A 135 17.44 -7.90 12.40
N ASP A 136 18.29 -8.95 12.43
CA ASP A 136 19.50 -8.98 13.25
C ASP A 136 20.49 -7.88 12.84
N LYS A 137 20.79 -7.78 11.54
CA LYS A 137 21.83 -6.87 11.00
C LYS A 137 21.45 -5.40 10.97
N SER A 138 20.16 -5.08 10.95
CA SER A 138 19.69 -3.71 10.93
C SER A 138 20.00 -3.00 12.26
N ASP A 139 20.36 -1.73 12.22
CA ASP A 139 20.50 -0.91 13.43
C ASP A 139 19.13 -0.40 13.90
N LEU A 140 18.31 0.08 12.96
CA LEU A 140 16.92 0.44 13.18
C LEU A 140 16.03 -0.15 12.08
N ILE A 141 14.80 -0.47 12.47
CA ILE A 141 13.75 -1.00 11.59
C ILE A 141 12.61 0.00 11.57
N ILE A 142 12.22 0.41 10.37
CA ILE A 142 10.97 1.16 10.16
C ILE A 142 9.89 0.15 9.82
N THR A 143 8.72 0.30 10.40
CA THR A 143 7.51 -0.42 9.98
C THR A 143 6.34 0.55 9.83
N VAL A 144 5.27 0.11 9.16
CA VAL A 144 4.23 1.02 8.65
C VAL A 144 2.98 1.08 9.54
N SER A 145 2.92 0.24 10.58
CA SER A 145 1.80 0.18 11.52
C SER A 145 2.25 -0.38 12.87
N GLN A 146 1.49 -0.09 13.92
CA GLN A 146 1.72 -0.70 15.24
C GLN A 146 1.52 -2.22 15.16
N TYR A 147 0.50 -2.66 14.43
CA TYR A 147 0.26 -4.08 14.21
C TYR A 147 1.47 -4.81 13.58
N SER A 148 2.09 -4.21 12.55
CA SER A 148 3.29 -4.80 11.94
C SER A 148 4.49 -4.78 12.90
N LYS A 149 4.62 -3.79 13.78
CA LYS A 149 5.62 -3.77 14.85
C LYS A 149 5.40 -4.93 15.81
N ASP A 150 4.17 -5.13 16.27
CA ASP A 150 3.82 -6.22 17.20
C ASP A 150 4.09 -7.60 16.56
N ASP A 151 3.78 -7.76 15.26
CA ASP A 151 4.12 -8.98 14.54
C ASP A 151 5.64 -9.20 14.45
N ILE A 152 6.44 -8.16 14.18
CA ILE A 152 7.92 -8.29 14.14
C ILE A 152 8.44 -8.75 15.50
N ILE A 153 7.98 -8.15 16.60
CA ILE A 153 8.37 -8.55 17.96
C ILE A 153 7.95 -9.99 18.22
N LYS A 154 6.71 -10.33 17.93
CA LYS A 154 6.12 -11.66 18.17
C LYS A 154 6.86 -12.79 17.46
N TYR A 155 7.25 -12.59 16.20
CA TYR A 155 7.85 -13.65 15.38
C TYR A 155 9.37 -13.73 15.51
N PHE A 156 10.05 -12.65 15.92
CA PHE A 156 11.51 -12.56 15.86
C PHE A 156 12.18 -12.08 17.14
N ASP A 157 11.41 -11.78 18.18
CA ASP A 157 11.94 -11.30 19.47
C ASP A 157 12.89 -10.09 19.31
N VAL A 158 12.55 -9.18 18.38
CA VAL A 158 13.33 -7.95 18.13
C VAL A 158 13.04 -6.96 19.26
N PRO A 159 14.06 -6.30 19.85
CA PRO A 159 13.88 -5.27 20.86
C PRO A 159 12.96 -4.14 20.36
N GLU A 160 12.01 -3.73 21.19
CA GLU A 160 10.99 -2.75 20.81
C GLU A 160 11.58 -1.39 20.38
N GLU A 161 12.63 -0.94 21.05
CA GLU A 161 13.34 0.30 20.77
C GLU A 161 14.01 0.34 19.39
N LYS A 162 14.30 -0.83 18.83
CA LYS A 162 14.86 -0.99 17.48
C LYS A 162 13.83 -0.76 16.38
N ILE A 163 12.54 -0.74 16.71
CA ILE A 163 11.45 -0.66 15.72
C ILE A 163 10.73 0.66 15.82
N LYS A 164 10.70 1.42 14.73
CA LYS A 164 10.01 2.70 14.61
C LYS A 164 8.78 2.56 13.71
N VAL A 165 7.62 2.94 14.23
CA VAL A 165 6.38 2.97 13.45
C VAL A 165 6.28 4.32 12.74
N ILE A 166 6.23 4.29 11.41
CA ILE A 166 6.08 5.48 10.57
C ILE A 166 4.94 5.21 9.59
N TYR A 167 3.83 5.90 9.78
CA TYR A 167 2.65 5.73 8.95
C TYR A 167 2.86 6.25 7.53
N LEU A 168 2.18 5.60 6.59
CA LEU A 168 2.10 6.03 5.19
C LEU A 168 0.99 7.08 5.01
N ALA A 169 0.80 7.54 3.78
CA ALA A 169 -0.28 8.46 3.43
C ALA A 169 -0.87 8.13 2.05
N ALA A 170 -2.06 8.62 1.78
CA ALA A 170 -2.57 8.68 0.41
C ALA A 170 -1.74 9.69 -0.40
N ASP A 171 -1.63 9.44 -1.70
CA ASP A 171 -0.97 10.37 -2.61
C ASP A 171 -1.74 11.69 -2.71
N SER A 172 -1.05 12.79 -2.94
CA SER A 172 -1.66 14.13 -3.08
C SER A 172 -2.64 14.27 -4.24
N MET A 173 -2.62 13.34 -5.20
CA MET A 173 -3.62 13.29 -6.26
C MET A 173 -4.98 12.79 -5.77
N PHE A 174 -5.02 11.98 -4.71
CA PHE A 174 -6.28 11.61 -4.07
C PHE A 174 -6.78 12.80 -3.26
N LYS A 175 -7.88 13.34 -3.68
CA LYS A 175 -8.57 14.46 -3.06
C LYS A 175 -10.04 14.40 -3.36
N HIS A 176 -10.83 14.94 -2.48
CA HIS A 176 -12.25 15.12 -2.71
C HIS A 176 -12.49 16.06 -3.92
N MET A 177 -13.35 15.64 -4.82
CA MET A 177 -13.79 16.38 -6.01
C MET A 177 -15.30 16.58 -5.94
N ASP A 178 -15.78 17.65 -6.57
CA ASP A 178 -17.19 17.78 -6.83
C ASP A 178 -17.70 16.54 -7.58
N LYS A 179 -18.83 15.99 -7.11
CA LYS A 179 -19.33 14.70 -7.60
C LYS A 179 -19.77 14.76 -9.06
N ASP A 180 -20.38 15.86 -9.47
CA ASP A 180 -20.85 16.04 -10.85
C ASP A 180 -19.64 16.14 -11.80
N VAL A 181 -18.62 16.91 -11.41
CA VAL A 181 -17.35 17.01 -12.16
C VAL A 181 -16.67 15.65 -12.28
N ALA A 182 -16.60 14.88 -11.18
CA ALA A 182 -15.98 13.56 -11.20
C ALA A 182 -16.75 12.59 -12.12
N TRP A 183 -18.08 12.61 -12.07
CA TRP A 183 -18.94 11.78 -12.95
C TRP A 183 -18.80 12.16 -14.42
N ASP A 184 -18.78 13.44 -14.77
CA ASP A 184 -18.59 13.88 -16.15
C ASP A 184 -17.25 13.39 -16.71
N LEU A 185 -16.17 13.48 -15.94
CA LEU A 185 -14.86 12.97 -16.31
C LEU A 185 -14.86 11.45 -16.47
N LEU A 186 -15.48 10.71 -15.53
CA LEU A 186 -15.55 9.25 -15.59
C LEU A 186 -16.35 8.79 -16.81
N LYS A 187 -17.51 9.39 -17.04
CA LYS A 187 -18.39 9.12 -18.19
C LYS A 187 -17.68 9.39 -19.52
N HIS A 188 -17.01 10.54 -19.64
CA HIS A 188 -16.28 10.89 -20.85
C HIS A 188 -15.12 9.92 -21.12
N LYS A 189 -14.38 9.52 -20.07
CA LYS A 189 -13.16 8.73 -20.22
C LYS A 189 -13.40 7.23 -20.30
N TYR A 190 -14.42 6.73 -19.61
CA TYR A 190 -14.68 5.29 -19.44
C TYR A 190 -16.07 4.85 -19.91
N SER A 191 -16.91 5.78 -20.40
CA SER A 191 -18.27 5.52 -20.86
C SER A 191 -19.13 4.80 -19.81
N TYR A 192 -18.94 5.14 -18.53
CA TYR A 192 -19.64 4.52 -17.41
C TYR A 192 -20.42 5.57 -16.61
N SER A 193 -21.69 5.25 -16.27
CA SER A 193 -22.62 6.21 -15.64
C SER A 193 -23.60 5.57 -14.66
N THR A 194 -23.35 4.34 -14.22
CA THR A 194 -24.18 3.65 -13.22
C THR A 194 -23.54 3.79 -11.83
N ASP A 195 -24.35 4.03 -10.80
CA ASP A 195 -23.86 4.01 -9.42
C ASP A 195 -23.18 2.67 -9.08
N TYR A 196 -22.16 2.70 -8.26
CA TYR A 196 -21.41 1.48 -7.97
C TYR A 196 -20.78 1.45 -6.57
N ILE A 197 -20.61 0.21 -6.12
CA ILE A 197 -19.75 -0.17 -5.00
C ILE A 197 -18.37 -0.46 -5.57
N LEU A 198 -17.34 0.11 -5.01
CA LEU A 198 -15.97 -0.01 -5.51
C LEU A 198 -15.12 -0.94 -4.66
N TYR A 199 -14.36 -1.80 -5.34
CA TYR A 199 -13.21 -2.52 -4.79
C TYR A 199 -11.97 -2.25 -5.66
N ILE A 200 -10.84 -2.00 -5.03
CA ILE A 200 -9.54 -1.86 -5.71
C ILE A 200 -8.51 -2.78 -5.06
N GLY A 201 -7.93 -3.67 -5.85
CA GLY A 201 -6.88 -4.58 -5.37
C GLY A 201 -6.70 -5.82 -6.22
N GLY A 202 -5.72 -6.66 -5.82
CA GLY A 202 -5.52 -7.97 -6.43
C GLY A 202 -6.54 -9.01 -5.95
N PHE A 203 -6.46 -10.21 -6.53
CA PHE A 203 -7.37 -11.32 -6.23
C PHE A 203 -6.72 -12.41 -5.35
N SER A 204 -5.69 -12.06 -4.59
CA SER A 204 -5.14 -12.97 -3.58
C SER A 204 -6.23 -13.33 -2.56
N PRO A 205 -6.31 -14.60 -2.09
CA PRO A 205 -7.27 -15.02 -1.07
C PRO A 205 -7.31 -14.09 0.16
N ARG A 206 -6.18 -13.55 0.54
CA ARG A 206 -6.00 -12.59 1.62
C ARG A 206 -6.91 -11.34 1.49
N LYS A 207 -7.23 -10.94 0.25
CA LYS A 207 -8.06 -9.76 -0.05
C LYS A 207 -9.56 -10.00 0.09
N ASN A 208 -9.99 -11.26 0.27
CA ASN A 208 -11.38 -11.66 0.52
C ASN A 208 -12.40 -11.15 -0.51
N VAL A 209 -12.01 -11.12 -1.78
CA VAL A 209 -12.94 -10.73 -2.86
C VAL A 209 -14.11 -11.70 -2.97
N ASP A 210 -13.90 -12.98 -2.63
CA ASP A 210 -14.96 -13.99 -2.59
C ASP A 210 -16.05 -13.62 -1.55
N GLY A 211 -15.66 -13.19 -0.36
CA GLY A 211 -16.58 -12.69 0.66
C GLY A 211 -17.36 -11.47 0.18
N LEU A 212 -16.68 -10.51 -0.48
CA LEU A 212 -17.34 -9.34 -1.07
C LEU A 212 -18.40 -9.73 -2.11
N LEU A 213 -18.08 -10.67 -3.02
CA LEU A 213 -19.03 -11.14 -4.05
C LEU A 213 -20.27 -11.77 -3.41
N LYS A 214 -20.09 -12.58 -2.36
CA LYS A 214 -21.20 -13.23 -1.63
C LYS A 214 -22.06 -12.21 -0.87
N ALA A 215 -21.43 -11.26 -0.17
CA ALA A 215 -22.15 -10.18 0.53
C ALA A 215 -22.95 -9.30 -0.45
N TYR A 216 -22.34 -8.94 -1.57
CA TYR A 216 -23.06 -8.20 -2.64
C TYR A 216 -24.23 -9.00 -3.20
N LYS A 217 -24.05 -10.31 -3.46
CA LYS A 217 -25.14 -11.21 -3.92
C LYS A 217 -26.32 -11.22 -2.95
N ALA A 218 -26.08 -11.11 -1.65
CA ALA A 218 -27.15 -11.13 -0.66
C ALA A 218 -28.06 -9.90 -0.75
N ILE A 219 -27.52 -8.73 -1.12
CA ILE A 219 -28.24 -7.44 -1.03
C ILE A 219 -28.65 -6.81 -2.37
N TYR A 220 -27.99 -7.16 -3.49
CA TYR A 220 -28.12 -6.37 -4.72
C TYR A 220 -29.56 -6.24 -5.29
N LYS A 221 -30.44 -7.20 -4.97
CA LYS A 221 -31.86 -7.16 -5.39
C LYS A 221 -32.75 -6.32 -4.46
N GLU A 222 -32.29 -6.11 -3.23
CA GLU A 222 -33.04 -5.39 -2.19
C GLU A 222 -32.72 -3.89 -2.18
N LEU A 223 -31.68 -3.49 -2.90
CA LEU A 223 -31.28 -2.09 -3.01
C LEU A 223 -32.34 -1.28 -3.80
N PRO A 224 -32.65 -0.03 -3.38
CA PRO A 224 -33.70 0.79 -4.00
C PRO A 224 -33.31 1.29 -5.40
N GLY A 225 -32.05 1.09 -5.83
CA GLY A 225 -31.54 1.48 -7.14
C GLY A 225 -30.57 0.48 -7.70
N ARG A 226 -30.06 0.77 -8.89
CA ARG A 226 -29.03 -0.05 -9.50
C ARG A 226 -27.65 0.41 -9.02
N TYR A 227 -26.99 -0.44 -8.26
CA TYR A 227 -25.59 -0.31 -7.88
C TYR A 227 -24.82 -1.51 -8.43
N ASP A 228 -23.89 -1.28 -9.33
CA ASP A 228 -23.03 -2.35 -9.82
C ASP A 228 -21.85 -2.56 -8.85
N LEU A 229 -21.30 -3.77 -8.80
CA LEU A 229 -20.04 -4.01 -8.07
C LEU A 229 -18.88 -3.83 -9.05
N MET A 230 -18.15 -2.73 -8.91
CA MET A 230 -17.00 -2.41 -9.74
C MET A 230 -15.69 -2.87 -9.09
N ILE A 231 -14.96 -3.72 -9.80
CA ILE A 231 -13.73 -4.34 -9.32
C ILE A 231 -12.57 -3.91 -10.21
N LEU A 232 -11.68 -3.09 -9.65
CA LEU A 232 -10.45 -2.63 -10.29
C LEU A 232 -9.31 -3.53 -9.82
N GLY A 233 -8.69 -4.24 -10.76
CA GLY A 233 -7.58 -5.13 -10.45
C GLY A 233 -6.89 -5.67 -11.70
N SER A 234 -5.65 -6.09 -11.55
CA SER A 234 -4.89 -6.68 -12.67
C SER A 234 -5.52 -8.00 -13.12
N SER A 235 -5.67 -8.16 -14.41
CA SER A 235 -6.12 -9.43 -15.02
C SER A 235 -5.11 -10.58 -14.87
N LYS A 236 -3.92 -10.31 -14.33
CA LYS A 236 -2.85 -11.31 -14.20
C LYS A 236 -3.03 -12.26 -13.01
N ASP A 237 -3.81 -11.85 -11.98
CA ASP A 237 -3.96 -12.61 -10.73
C ASP A 237 -5.37 -13.17 -10.62
N ASN A 238 -5.57 -14.47 -10.79
CA ASN A 238 -6.84 -15.21 -10.51
C ASN A 238 -8.13 -14.60 -11.13
N HIS A 239 -8.03 -13.70 -12.10
CA HIS A 239 -9.17 -13.02 -12.73
C HIS A 239 -10.17 -14.01 -13.33
N TYR A 240 -9.66 -15.06 -13.96
CA TYR A 240 -10.50 -16.12 -14.55
C TYR A 240 -11.33 -16.85 -13.48
N GLU A 241 -10.73 -17.18 -12.34
CA GLU A 241 -11.44 -17.81 -11.24
C GLU A 241 -12.50 -16.90 -10.61
N MET A 242 -12.23 -15.59 -10.52
CA MET A 242 -13.23 -14.63 -10.06
C MET A 242 -14.42 -14.54 -11.02
N LYS A 243 -14.20 -14.53 -12.33
CA LYS A 243 -15.29 -14.58 -13.32
C LYS A 243 -16.14 -15.86 -13.21
N LYS A 244 -15.52 -17.01 -12.96
CA LYS A 244 -16.28 -18.25 -12.70
C LYS A 244 -17.15 -18.14 -11.45
N LYS A 245 -16.62 -17.52 -10.36
CA LYS A 245 -17.38 -17.31 -9.13
C LYS A 245 -18.56 -16.36 -9.36
N VAL A 246 -18.34 -15.25 -10.06
CA VAL A 246 -19.41 -14.31 -10.43
C VAL A 246 -20.53 -15.03 -11.20
N LYS A 247 -20.17 -15.88 -12.17
CA LYS A 247 -21.12 -16.71 -12.94
C LYS A 247 -21.86 -17.71 -12.05
N ALA A 248 -21.14 -18.42 -11.19
CA ALA A 248 -21.75 -19.38 -10.26
C ALA A 248 -22.74 -18.71 -9.27
N LEU A 249 -22.51 -17.43 -8.93
CA LEU A 249 -23.40 -16.62 -8.10
C LEU A 249 -24.58 -16.04 -8.89
N GLY A 250 -24.56 -16.06 -10.24
CA GLY A 250 -25.60 -15.48 -11.10
C GLY A 250 -25.70 -13.95 -10.98
N ILE A 251 -24.55 -13.26 -10.91
CA ILE A 251 -24.45 -11.81 -10.75
C ILE A 251 -23.61 -11.15 -11.87
N GLU A 252 -23.42 -11.82 -13.01
CA GLU A 252 -22.53 -11.39 -14.10
C GLU A 252 -22.90 -10.02 -14.65
N GLU A 253 -24.20 -9.72 -14.76
CA GLU A 253 -24.70 -8.44 -15.30
C GLU A 253 -24.57 -7.26 -14.33
N ARG A 254 -24.11 -7.54 -13.11
CA ARG A 254 -24.02 -6.59 -12.00
C ARG A 254 -22.59 -6.41 -11.49
N VAL A 255 -21.62 -7.19 -12.01
CA VAL A 255 -20.20 -7.11 -11.62
C VAL A 255 -19.36 -6.66 -12.80
N VAL A 256 -18.70 -5.52 -12.65
CA VAL A 256 -17.86 -4.90 -13.68
C VAL A 256 -16.40 -5.09 -13.32
N PHE A 257 -15.68 -5.88 -14.12
CA PHE A 257 -14.22 -5.98 -14.04
C PHE A 257 -13.60 -5.01 -15.03
N THR A 258 -12.98 -3.94 -14.55
CA THR A 258 -12.40 -2.92 -15.43
C THR A 258 -11.03 -3.34 -15.99
N GLY A 259 -10.38 -4.35 -15.40
CA GLY A 259 -8.97 -4.63 -15.65
C GLY A 259 -8.04 -3.59 -15.00
N TYR A 260 -6.85 -3.39 -15.60
CA TYR A 260 -5.89 -2.40 -15.12
C TYR A 260 -6.36 -0.99 -15.44
N ILE A 261 -6.42 -0.16 -14.42
CA ILE A 261 -6.66 1.28 -14.52
C ILE A 261 -5.35 2.00 -14.16
N PRO A 262 -4.89 2.98 -14.96
CA PRO A 262 -3.75 3.81 -14.60
C PRO A 262 -3.92 4.47 -13.24
N TYR A 263 -2.84 4.49 -12.45
CA TYR A 263 -2.87 4.97 -11.07
C TYR A 263 -3.42 6.40 -10.96
N GLU A 264 -3.06 7.26 -11.91
CA GLU A 264 -3.52 8.66 -12.00
C GLU A 264 -5.03 8.81 -12.27
N HIS A 265 -5.71 7.74 -12.66
CA HIS A 265 -7.16 7.75 -12.88
C HIS A 265 -7.95 7.21 -11.69
N LEU A 266 -7.31 6.54 -10.74
CA LEU A 266 -7.99 5.98 -9.56
C LEU A 266 -8.79 7.02 -8.75
N PRO A 267 -8.32 8.28 -8.59
CA PRO A 267 -9.11 9.31 -7.91
C PRO A 267 -10.53 9.51 -8.49
N LEU A 268 -10.72 9.37 -9.80
CA LEU A 268 -12.04 9.46 -10.42
C LEU A 268 -12.96 8.33 -9.94
N PHE A 269 -12.43 7.11 -9.89
CA PHE A 269 -13.22 5.96 -9.45
C PHE A 269 -13.58 6.04 -7.97
N TYR A 270 -12.68 6.52 -7.12
CA TYR A 270 -13.00 6.74 -5.72
C TYR A 270 -14.08 7.82 -5.57
N ASN A 271 -13.93 8.99 -6.18
CA ASN A 271 -14.87 10.09 -6.03
C ASN A 271 -16.28 9.79 -6.55
N CYS A 272 -16.42 8.95 -7.59
CA CYS A 272 -17.72 8.55 -8.13
C CYS A 272 -18.35 7.38 -7.38
N ALA A 273 -17.60 6.61 -6.60
CA ALA A 273 -18.10 5.45 -5.88
C ALA A 273 -19.13 5.86 -4.81
N SER A 274 -20.23 5.13 -4.73
CA SER A 274 -21.22 5.29 -3.65
C SER A 274 -20.71 4.69 -2.32
N LEU A 275 -19.86 3.66 -2.43
CA LEU A 275 -19.27 2.96 -1.31
C LEU A 275 -17.96 2.30 -1.75
N PHE A 276 -16.93 2.35 -0.92
CA PHE A 276 -15.72 1.56 -1.07
C PHE A 276 -15.70 0.41 -0.06
N VAL A 277 -15.47 -0.82 -0.51
CA VAL A 277 -15.47 -2.01 0.34
C VAL A 277 -14.15 -2.75 0.23
N TYR A 278 -13.49 -3.00 1.38
CA TYR A 278 -12.15 -3.60 1.42
C TYR A 278 -12.03 -4.61 2.57
N PRO A 279 -12.62 -5.82 2.45
CA PRO A 279 -12.78 -6.77 3.55
C PRO A 279 -11.58 -7.73 3.68
N SER A 280 -10.34 -7.21 3.58
CA SER A 280 -9.11 -8.02 3.62
C SER A 280 -8.92 -8.74 4.96
N PHE A 281 -8.40 -9.96 4.92
CA PHE A 281 -8.02 -10.72 6.12
C PHE A 281 -6.71 -10.23 6.74
N TYR A 282 -5.81 -9.66 5.94
CA TYR A 282 -4.55 -9.13 6.45
C TYR A 282 -4.02 -7.99 5.58
N GLU A 283 -3.58 -6.90 6.23
CA GLU A 283 -2.85 -5.78 5.62
C GLU A 283 -1.75 -5.30 6.56
N GLY A 284 -0.62 -4.87 5.98
CA GLY A 284 0.43 -4.20 6.75
C GLY A 284 0.10 -2.73 7.07
N PHE A 285 -0.73 -2.08 6.21
CA PHE A 285 -1.17 -0.69 6.41
C PHE A 285 -2.62 -0.47 5.97
N GLY A 286 -2.94 -0.60 4.68
CA GLY A 286 -4.27 -0.34 4.14
C GLY A 286 -4.35 0.98 3.36
N LEU A 287 -3.48 1.17 2.36
CA LEU A 287 -3.53 2.36 1.50
C LEU A 287 -4.88 2.55 0.80
N PRO A 288 -5.53 1.51 0.19
CA PRO A 288 -6.78 1.72 -0.53
C PRO A 288 -7.93 2.27 0.32
N PRO A 289 -8.20 1.82 1.55
CA PRO A 289 -9.15 2.49 2.44
C PRO A 289 -8.80 3.95 2.73
N LEU A 290 -7.52 4.26 2.94
CA LEU A 290 -7.07 5.63 3.19
C LEU A 290 -7.24 6.53 1.95
N GLU A 291 -6.97 6.00 0.75
CA GLU A 291 -7.18 6.69 -0.53
C GLU A 291 -8.67 7.01 -0.74
N ALA A 292 -9.56 6.02 -0.47
CA ALA A 292 -11.00 6.20 -0.53
C ALA A 292 -11.49 7.29 0.42
N MET A 293 -11.06 7.24 1.70
CA MET A 293 -11.37 8.26 2.70
C MET A 293 -10.88 9.66 2.28
N THR A 294 -9.68 9.75 1.68
CA THR A 294 -9.14 11.02 1.19
C THR A 294 -9.98 11.61 0.06
N CYS A 295 -10.60 10.76 -0.76
CA CYS A 295 -11.54 11.17 -1.81
C CYS A 295 -12.95 11.48 -1.29
N GLY A 296 -13.24 11.26 0.00
CA GLY A 296 -14.55 11.45 0.59
C GLY A 296 -15.54 10.31 0.30
N THR A 297 -15.05 9.16 -0.14
CA THR A 297 -15.87 7.97 -0.36
C THR A 297 -16.16 7.30 0.98
N PRO A 298 -17.40 6.94 1.32
CA PRO A 298 -17.72 6.11 2.46
C PRO A 298 -16.99 4.76 2.39
N VAL A 299 -16.46 4.28 3.50
CA VAL A 299 -15.63 3.07 3.54
C VAL A 299 -16.19 2.03 4.50
N ILE A 300 -16.27 0.78 4.02
CA ILE A 300 -16.42 -0.42 4.86
C ILE A 300 -15.16 -1.26 4.68
N THR A 301 -14.53 -1.65 5.79
CA THR A 301 -13.31 -2.44 5.77
C THR A 301 -13.25 -3.39 6.96
N SER A 302 -12.21 -4.24 7.02
CA SER A 302 -12.09 -5.24 8.07
C SER A 302 -11.64 -4.65 9.43
N ASN A 303 -12.05 -5.31 10.51
CA ASN A 303 -11.67 -4.98 11.89
C ASN A 303 -10.39 -5.69 12.35
N VAL A 304 -9.55 -6.15 11.44
CA VAL A 304 -8.37 -6.96 11.74
C VAL A 304 -7.08 -6.29 11.26
N THR A 305 -5.97 -6.72 11.83
CA THR A 305 -4.61 -6.29 11.52
C THR A 305 -4.39 -4.77 11.68
N SER A 306 -3.70 -4.11 10.76
CA SER A 306 -3.44 -2.67 10.82
C SER A 306 -4.66 -1.79 10.50
N ILE A 307 -5.70 -2.33 9.91
CA ILE A 307 -6.82 -1.53 9.40
C ILE A 307 -7.50 -0.68 10.47
N PRO A 308 -7.85 -1.22 11.67
CA PRO A 308 -8.52 -0.42 12.72
C PRO A 308 -7.73 0.82 13.12
N GLU A 309 -6.39 0.70 13.27
CA GLU A 309 -5.54 1.85 13.64
C GLU A 309 -5.43 2.90 12.53
N ILE A 310 -5.58 2.50 11.27
CA ILE A 310 -5.49 3.43 10.14
C ILE A 310 -6.79 4.19 9.95
N VAL A 311 -7.93 3.50 9.98
CA VAL A 311 -9.23 4.15 9.68
C VAL A 311 -9.88 4.82 10.88
N ASP A 312 -9.63 4.38 12.10
CA ASP A 312 -9.96 4.98 13.42
C ASP A 312 -11.23 5.87 13.40
N GLY A 313 -12.40 5.26 13.34
CA GLY A 313 -13.70 5.94 13.32
C GLY A 313 -14.06 6.59 11.97
N GLY A 314 -13.19 6.56 10.98
CA GLY A 314 -13.44 7.08 9.62
C GLY A 314 -14.08 6.08 8.67
N ALA A 315 -14.33 4.84 9.10
CA ALA A 315 -14.93 3.76 8.31
C ALA A 315 -15.78 2.85 9.19
N ILE A 316 -16.67 2.07 8.58
CA ILE A 316 -17.32 0.94 9.26
C ILE A 316 -16.35 -0.25 9.25
N LEU A 317 -16.15 -0.82 10.43
CA LEU A 317 -15.32 -1.99 10.66
C LEU A 317 -16.19 -3.25 10.78
N VAL A 318 -15.88 -4.28 9.99
CA VAL A 318 -16.58 -5.57 9.98
C VAL A 318 -15.61 -6.73 10.17
N ASP A 319 -16.08 -7.82 10.77
CA ASP A 319 -15.33 -9.08 10.75
C ASP A 319 -15.31 -9.61 9.30
N PRO A 320 -14.13 -9.77 8.66
CA PRO A 320 -14.04 -10.26 7.28
C PRO A 320 -14.57 -11.69 7.09
N ASN A 321 -14.78 -12.44 8.17
CA ASN A 321 -15.41 -13.76 8.15
C ASN A 321 -16.93 -13.69 8.26
N ASN A 322 -17.50 -12.57 8.70
CA ASN A 322 -18.93 -12.40 8.91
C ASN A 322 -19.60 -11.78 7.68
N LEU A 323 -20.06 -12.65 6.76
CA LEU A 323 -20.69 -12.23 5.51
C LEU A 323 -21.98 -11.44 5.73
N ASP A 324 -22.77 -11.79 6.74
CA ASP A 324 -24.04 -11.13 7.05
C ASP A 324 -23.79 -9.70 7.56
N GLN A 325 -22.81 -9.52 8.45
CA GLN A 325 -22.38 -8.19 8.89
C GLN A 325 -21.90 -7.33 7.74
N LEU A 326 -21.07 -7.89 6.84
CA LEU A 326 -20.59 -7.18 5.67
C LEU A 326 -21.75 -6.77 4.74
N ALA A 327 -22.65 -7.70 4.44
CA ALA A 327 -23.81 -7.47 3.59
C ALA A 327 -24.73 -6.39 4.21
N GLN A 328 -25.07 -6.51 5.49
CA GLN A 328 -25.91 -5.55 6.18
C GLN A 328 -25.30 -4.17 6.23
N SER A 329 -24.00 -4.05 6.55
CA SER A 329 -23.29 -2.77 6.56
C SER A 329 -23.28 -2.11 5.16
N MET A 330 -23.09 -2.90 4.09
CA MET A 330 -23.15 -2.39 2.72
C MET A 330 -24.56 -1.88 2.40
N TYR A 331 -25.60 -2.61 2.78
CA TYR A 331 -26.99 -2.21 2.57
C TYR A 331 -27.27 -0.90 3.30
N ASP A 332 -26.98 -0.81 4.59
CA ASP A 332 -27.26 0.35 5.43
C ASP A 332 -26.61 1.64 4.89
N VAL A 333 -25.35 1.59 4.48
CA VAL A 333 -24.65 2.77 3.92
C VAL A 333 -25.26 3.21 2.60
N LEU A 334 -25.77 2.28 1.78
CA LEU A 334 -26.34 2.61 0.47
C LEU A 334 -27.76 3.16 0.56
N ILE A 335 -28.52 2.83 1.61
CA ILE A 335 -29.90 3.34 1.77
C ILE A 335 -29.98 4.56 2.69
N ASP A 336 -29.04 4.72 3.64
CA ASP A 336 -29.02 5.85 4.57
C ASP A 336 -28.02 6.92 4.11
N THR A 337 -28.54 7.92 3.41
CA THR A 337 -27.75 9.07 2.92
C THR A 337 -27.07 9.82 4.06
N LYS A 338 -27.69 9.90 5.25
CA LYS A 338 -27.09 10.58 6.41
C LYS A 338 -25.88 9.83 6.92
N LEU A 339 -26.00 8.49 7.08
CA LEU A 339 -24.88 7.63 7.46
C LEU A 339 -23.73 7.73 6.44
N SER A 340 -24.06 7.67 5.15
CA SER A 340 -23.07 7.81 4.06
C SER A 340 -22.31 9.13 4.15
N GLN A 341 -23.01 10.26 4.35
CA GLN A 341 -22.38 11.58 4.49
C GLN A 341 -21.52 11.70 5.77
N GLU A 342 -22.00 11.18 6.90
CA GLU A 342 -21.22 11.16 8.13
C GLU A 342 -19.91 10.36 7.97
N LEU A 343 -19.96 9.20 7.34
CA LEU A 343 -18.78 8.38 7.07
C LEU A 343 -17.79 9.10 6.14
N SER A 344 -18.28 9.73 5.08
CA SER A 344 -17.46 10.54 4.19
C SER A 344 -16.70 11.62 4.95
N LEU A 345 -17.38 12.42 5.77
CA LEU A 345 -16.77 13.51 6.55
C LEU A 345 -15.78 12.99 7.60
N LYS A 346 -16.14 11.94 8.33
CA LYS A 346 -15.25 11.30 9.33
C LYS A 346 -14.01 10.70 8.64
N GLY A 347 -14.20 10.04 7.51
CA GLY A 347 -13.12 9.46 6.72
C GLY A 347 -12.13 10.52 6.25
N MET A 348 -12.59 11.61 5.64
CA MET A 348 -11.74 12.72 5.22
C MET A 348 -10.98 13.33 6.42
N LYS A 349 -11.65 13.58 7.54
CA LYS A 349 -11.01 14.12 8.75
C LYS A 349 -9.90 13.19 9.25
N ARG A 350 -10.11 11.88 9.24
CA ARG A 350 -9.09 10.89 9.61
C ARG A 350 -7.93 10.89 8.62
N ALA A 351 -8.21 10.86 7.32
CA ALA A 351 -7.21 10.81 6.27
C ALA A 351 -6.25 12.03 6.28
N TYR A 352 -6.73 13.21 6.65
CA TYR A 352 -5.89 14.42 6.78
C TYR A 352 -4.79 14.33 7.85
N GLN A 353 -4.84 13.36 8.76
CA GLN A 353 -3.80 13.16 9.77
C GLN A 353 -2.53 12.49 9.20
N PHE A 354 -2.61 11.95 7.97
CA PHE A 354 -1.53 11.28 7.29
C PHE A 354 -0.96 12.15 6.16
N SER A 355 0.34 12.26 6.07
CA SER A 355 0.99 12.95 4.96
C SER A 355 2.36 12.37 4.66
N TRP A 356 2.70 12.27 3.38
CA TRP A 356 4.03 11.83 2.94
C TRP A 356 5.15 12.75 3.43
N LYS A 357 4.84 14.03 3.66
CA LYS A 357 5.77 14.96 4.29
C LYS A 357 6.12 14.52 5.73
N LYS A 358 5.12 14.14 6.52
CA LYS A 358 5.31 13.61 7.88
C LYS A 358 6.11 12.31 7.84
N THR A 359 5.73 11.36 6.97
CA THR A 359 6.46 10.10 6.74
C THR A 359 7.95 10.36 6.43
N ALA A 360 8.25 11.33 5.56
CA ALA A 360 9.62 11.67 5.20
C ALA A 360 10.38 12.32 6.36
N LEU A 361 9.76 13.25 7.10
CA LEU A 361 10.38 13.89 8.28
C LEU A 361 10.73 12.85 9.35
N GLU A 362 9.77 11.97 9.69
CA GLU A 362 10.00 10.92 10.68
C GLU A 362 11.10 9.93 10.22
N THR A 363 11.17 9.63 8.91
CA THR A 363 12.24 8.80 8.35
C THR A 363 13.62 9.48 8.48
N ILE A 364 13.70 10.80 8.24
CA ILE A 364 14.95 11.55 8.42
C ILE A 364 15.37 11.55 9.89
N GLU A 365 14.43 11.65 10.83
CA GLU A 365 14.75 11.55 12.26
C GLU A 365 15.31 10.17 12.62
N VAL A 366 14.79 9.07 12.02
CA VAL A 366 15.39 7.72 12.18
C VAL A 366 16.83 7.69 11.69
N TYR A 367 17.15 8.38 10.57
CA TYR A 367 18.56 8.45 10.13
C TYR A 367 19.45 9.21 11.09
N LYS A 368 18.95 10.26 11.74
CA LYS A 368 19.70 10.98 12.79
C LYS A 368 19.87 10.13 14.04
N GLU A 369 18.79 9.47 14.47
CA GLU A 369 18.80 8.59 15.64
C GLU A 369 19.83 7.46 15.49
N VAL A 370 19.85 6.77 14.35
CA VAL A 370 20.77 5.66 14.12
C VAL A 370 22.25 6.09 14.14
N MET A 371 22.53 7.36 13.85
CA MET A 371 23.89 7.91 13.93
C MET A 371 24.31 8.25 15.35
N SER A 372 23.36 8.43 16.27
CA SER A 372 23.65 8.70 17.68
C SER A 372 23.80 7.44 18.53
N MET A 373 23.49 6.27 17.96
CA MET A 373 23.69 4.93 18.54
C MET A 373 25.14 4.43 18.30
#